data_72f566e778a143ab59d508e81ae1ac81
#
_entry.id   72f566e778a143ab59d508e81ae1ac81
#
_cell.length_a   1.000
_cell.length_b   1.000
_cell.length_c   1.000
_cell.angle_alpha   90.00
_cell.angle_beta   90.00
_cell.angle_gamma   90.00
#
_symmetry.space_group_name_H-M   'P 1'
#
loop_
_entity.id
_entity.type
_entity.pdbx_description
1 polymer ?
#
loop_
_entity_poly.entity_id
_entity_poly.type
_entity_poly.pdbx_seq_one_letter_code
_entity_poly.pdbx_strand_id
1 'polypeptide(L)'
;MTKLVRGLPHPADFQAPPSDSDRARWTQADAAARPTRLRRLRDRMAAADVDAYFGIRSEHMRYLTGFVLDDGEDRVAGNSGRFLVSAEEVVLLADSRYRLQATAQAPGARIENTTYDLPAIWPNLVKSLGARRVAVEAALVSHQLWGQLQAAAPEVELVEAVGWIEADRVVKEPAEIERIRAACAVADRALASIVRRVRPGQTERELAMALEWEIRTGGADALAFGIACLAGSNAALPHGSPSSSEVHVGRVLLFDFGAMVDGYRSDMTRTLFIGEPNPRDAAIYEIVAAAQDASIARLDSALRGDQTVPSGREADAAARAVIEAAGHGEHFGHGTGHGIGLATHELPSLSRAGADDPLPSPTVFSVEPGIYLDGVTGVRIEDLVLFDRRRDAVERLTNFPTDILTVGV
;
A
#
# COMPACT_ATOMS: atom_id res chain seq x y z
N MET A 1 -8.80 -6.39 30.15
CA MET A 1 -8.49 -5.13 30.87
C MET A 1 -7.41 -4.42 30.09
N THR A 2 -7.78 -3.49 29.24
CA THR A 2 -6.87 -2.68 28.44
C THR A 2 -6.04 -1.80 29.38
N LYS A 3 -4.71 -1.88 29.28
CA LYS A 3 -3.83 -1.08 30.14
C LYS A 3 -3.84 0.36 29.64
N LEU A 4 -4.21 1.33 30.47
CA LEU A 4 -3.93 2.74 30.21
C LEU A 4 -2.41 2.91 30.11
N VAL A 5 -1.92 3.35 28.94
CA VAL A 5 -0.49 3.61 28.74
C VAL A 5 -0.10 4.83 29.60
N ARG A 6 0.78 4.61 30.56
CA ARG A 6 1.38 5.69 31.36
C ARG A 6 2.55 6.30 30.62
N GLY A 7 2.26 7.28 29.80
CA GLY A 7 3.24 8.08 29.07
C GLY A 7 3.03 8.01 27.56
N LEU A 8 3.16 9.16 26.89
CA LEU A 8 3.08 9.24 25.43
C LEU A 8 4.38 8.71 24.82
N PRO A 9 4.30 7.91 23.72
CA PRO A 9 5.47 7.45 22.99
C PRO A 9 6.37 8.64 22.58
N HIS A 10 7.66 8.40 22.50
CA HIS A 10 8.63 9.38 22.03
C HIS A 10 9.20 8.94 20.67
N PRO A 11 9.47 9.86 19.72
CA PRO A 11 10.04 9.46 18.42
C PRO A 11 11.32 8.63 18.51
N ALA A 12 12.11 8.79 19.56
CA ALA A 12 13.34 8.02 19.79
C ALA A 12 13.09 6.56 20.25
N ASP A 13 11.85 6.20 20.58
CA ASP A 13 11.48 4.82 20.96
C ASP A 13 11.39 3.91 19.72
N PHE A 14 11.34 4.50 18.52
CA PHE A 14 11.18 3.81 17.24
C PHE A 14 12.47 3.83 16.41
N GLN A 15 12.58 2.90 15.48
CA GLN A 15 13.71 2.78 14.58
C GLN A 15 14.00 4.10 13.86
N ALA A 16 15.29 4.43 13.69
CA ALA A 16 15.73 5.61 12.95
C ALA A 16 15.33 5.52 11.46
N PRO A 17 15.15 6.66 10.78
CA PRO A 17 14.93 6.68 9.32
C PRO A 17 16.06 5.99 8.56
N PRO A 18 15.80 5.50 7.33
CA PRO A 18 16.81 4.82 6.54
C PRO A 18 17.95 5.76 6.17
N SER A 19 19.16 5.21 6.20
CA SER A 19 20.37 5.91 5.76
C SER A 19 20.57 5.84 4.25
N ASP A 20 21.47 6.66 3.70
CA ASP A 20 21.87 6.56 2.28
C ASP A 20 22.47 5.18 1.95
N SER A 21 23.17 4.56 2.91
CA SER A 21 23.70 3.20 2.72
C SER A 21 22.60 2.14 2.62
N ASP A 22 21.49 2.30 3.33
CA ASP A 22 20.32 1.42 3.20
C ASP A 22 19.70 1.56 1.81
N ARG A 23 19.48 2.79 1.35
CA ARG A 23 18.93 3.08 0.02
C ARG A 23 19.83 2.54 -1.10
N ALA A 24 21.15 2.69 -0.99
CA ALA A 24 22.11 2.13 -1.94
C ALA A 24 22.05 0.60 -1.98
N ARG A 25 21.97 -0.06 -0.83
CA ARG A 25 21.81 -1.52 -0.73
C ARG A 25 20.51 -2.00 -1.38
N TRP A 26 19.41 -1.30 -1.18
CA TRP A 26 18.12 -1.63 -1.79
C TRP A 26 18.14 -1.47 -3.30
N THR A 27 18.75 -0.41 -3.81
CA THR A 27 18.93 -0.19 -5.25
C THR A 27 19.72 -1.33 -5.89
N GLN A 28 20.78 -1.80 -5.22
CA GLN A 28 21.57 -2.94 -5.68
C GLN A 28 20.76 -4.24 -5.66
N ALA A 29 19.95 -4.47 -4.60
CA ALA A 29 19.08 -5.64 -4.49
C ALA A 29 18.04 -5.68 -5.61
N ASP A 30 17.39 -4.54 -5.93
CA ASP A 30 16.47 -4.45 -7.06
C ASP A 30 17.15 -4.75 -8.40
N ALA A 31 18.33 -4.19 -8.63
CA ALA A 31 19.09 -4.45 -9.86
C ALA A 31 19.41 -5.96 -10.01
N ALA A 32 19.72 -6.64 -8.92
CA ALA A 32 19.96 -8.08 -8.90
C ALA A 32 18.67 -8.92 -9.10
N ALA A 33 17.51 -8.42 -8.63
CA ALA A 33 16.23 -9.13 -8.73
C ALA A 33 15.56 -9.00 -10.10
N ARG A 34 15.73 -7.87 -10.81
CA ARG A 34 15.06 -7.55 -12.10
C ARG A 34 15.15 -8.67 -13.14
N PRO A 35 16.29 -9.31 -13.38
CA PRO A 35 16.35 -10.40 -14.36
C PRO A 35 15.40 -11.55 -14.03
N THR A 36 15.22 -11.85 -12.75
CA THR A 36 14.28 -12.90 -12.30
C THR A 36 12.83 -12.46 -12.44
N ARG A 37 12.51 -11.22 -12.11
CA ARG A 37 11.17 -10.62 -12.29
C ARG A 37 10.77 -10.61 -13.77
N LEU A 38 11.66 -10.18 -14.65
CA LEU A 38 11.45 -10.20 -16.11
C LEU A 38 11.31 -11.61 -16.67
N ARG A 39 12.07 -12.59 -16.17
CA ARG A 39 11.91 -13.99 -16.58
C ARG A 39 10.53 -14.52 -16.23
N ARG A 40 10.02 -14.28 -15.02
CA ARG A 40 8.65 -14.69 -14.63
C ARG A 40 7.59 -14.12 -15.56
N LEU A 41 7.71 -12.83 -15.92
CA LEU A 41 6.79 -12.22 -16.89
C LEU A 41 6.91 -12.89 -18.26
N ARG A 42 8.11 -13.17 -18.75
CA ARG A 42 8.36 -13.87 -20.02
C ARG A 42 7.83 -15.30 -20.03
N ASP A 43 7.94 -16.01 -18.90
CA ASP A 43 7.36 -17.35 -18.75
C ASP A 43 5.82 -17.32 -18.89
N ARG A 44 5.16 -16.29 -18.33
CA ARG A 44 3.71 -16.07 -18.53
C ARG A 44 3.37 -15.68 -19.96
N MET A 45 4.17 -14.82 -20.59
CA MET A 45 4.02 -14.47 -22.00
C MET A 45 4.06 -15.72 -22.87
N ALA A 46 5.05 -16.59 -22.67
CA ALA A 46 5.19 -17.83 -23.38
C ALA A 46 4.00 -18.78 -23.16
N ALA A 47 3.53 -18.90 -21.90
CA ALA A 47 2.36 -19.72 -21.56
C ALA A 47 1.04 -19.20 -22.18
N ALA A 48 0.92 -17.88 -22.39
CA ALA A 48 -0.22 -17.23 -23.03
C ALA A 48 -0.07 -17.10 -24.56
N ASP A 49 1.03 -17.59 -25.14
CA ASP A 49 1.37 -17.48 -26.55
C ASP A 49 1.29 -16.02 -27.04
N VAL A 50 1.95 -15.11 -26.33
CA VAL A 50 2.09 -13.68 -26.70
C VAL A 50 3.54 -13.30 -26.89
N ASP A 51 3.82 -12.41 -27.86
CA ASP A 51 5.17 -12.01 -28.24
C ASP A 51 5.70 -10.86 -27.38
N ALA A 52 4.80 -10.01 -26.89
CA ALA A 52 5.15 -8.85 -26.08
C ALA A 52 4.11 -8.58 -25.00
N TYR A 53 4.53 -7.87 -23.95
CA TYR A 53 3.68 -7.32 -22.90
C TYR A 53 3.77 -5.79 -22.95
N PHE A 54 2.63 -5.10 -22.95
CA PHE A 54 2.53 -3.65 -22.85
C PHE A 54 1.96 -3.24 -21.50
N GLY A 55 2.76 -2.53 -20.71
CA GLY A 55 2.43 -2.05 -19.38
C GLY A 55 2.38 -0.53 -19.29
N ILE A 56 1.49 -0.03 -18.42
CA ILE A 56 1.30 1.41 -18.15
C ILE A 56 1.30 1.76 -16.66
N ARG A 57 1.22 0.76 -15.77
CA ARG A 57 1.21 0.96 -14.32
C ARG A 57 2.61 1.35 -13.83
N SER A 58 2.72 2.47 -13.12
CA SER A 58 4.00 3.00 -12.61
C SER A 58 4.70 2.02 -11.66
N GLU A 59 3.96 1.32 -10.81
CA GLU A 59 4.50 0.31 -9.91
C GLU A 59 5.11 -0.87 -10.67
N HIS A 60 4.46 -1.33 -11.76
CA HIS A 60 4.98 -2.40 -12.60
C HIS A 60 6.21 -1.97 -13.38
N MET A 61 6.19 -0.77 -13.93
CA MET A 61 7.34 -0.17 -14.57
C MET A 61 8.55 -0.13 -13.62
N ARG A 62 8.37 0.41 -12.41
CA ARG A 62 9.41 0.44 -11.39
C ARG A 62 9.91 -0.96 -11.05
N TYR A 63 9.01 -1.89 -10.79
CA TYR A 63 9.31 -3.27 -10.40
C TYR A 63 10.16 -4.01 -11.44
N LEU A 64 9.87 -3.81 -12.73
CA LEU A 64 10.51 -4.50 -13.84
C LEU A 64 11.70 -3.76 -14.43
N THR A 65 11.71 -2.43 -14.42
CA THR A 65 12.75 -1.63 -15.10
C THR A 65 13.62 -0.84 -14.14
N GLY A 66 13.11 -0.46 -12.98
CA GLY A 66 13.73 0.45 -12.02
C GLY A 66 13.46 1.92 -12.29
N PHE A 67 12.82 2.28 -13.42
CA PHE A 67 12.45 3.65 -13.70
C PHE A 67 11.33 4.09 -12.76
N VAL A 68 11.43 5.30 -12.22
CA VAL A 68 10.48 5.89 -11.29
C VAL A 68 9.95 7.19 -11.88
N LEU A 69 8.63 7.32 -11.92
CA LEU A 69 7.96 8.61 -12.04
C LEU A 69 7.50 9.04 -10.64
N ASP A 70 7.66 10.31 -10.31
CA ASP A 70 7.21 10.83 -9.03
C ASP A 70 5.68 10.80 -8.94
N ASP A 71 5.15 10.63 -7.73
CA ASP A 71 3.71 10.64 -7.49
C ASP A 71 3.09 11.98 -7.96
N GLY A 72 2.06 11.89 -8.79
CA GLY A 72 1.40 13.04 -9.39
C GLY A 72 1.89 13.41 -10.80
N GLU A 73 3.01 12.86 -11.25
CA GLU A 73 3.54 13.09 -12.61
C GLU A 73 2.77 12.33 -13.70
N ASP A 74 2.01 11.31 -13.36
CA ASP A 74 1.28 10.45 -14.33
C ASP A 74 0.44 11.24 -15.34
N ARG A 75 -0.17 12.34 -14.89
CA ARG A 75 -1.03 13.17 -15.76
C ARG A 75 -0.25 14.06 -16.72
N VAL A 76 0.97 14.41 -16.38
CA VAL A 76 1.83 15.30 -17.18
C VAL A 76 2.96 14.56 -17.88
N ALA A 77 3.20 13.30 -17.53
CA ALA A 77 4.23 12.47 -18.12
C ALA A 77 3.95 12.07 -19.59
N GLY A 78 2.73 12.26 -20.06
CA GLY A 78 2.30 11.88 -21.41
C GLY A 78 2.40 10.37 -21.62
N ASN A 79 3.28 9.93 -22.52
CA ASN A 79 3.58 8.50 -22.74
C ASN A 79 4.81 8.01 -21.97
N SER A 80 5.49 8.88 -21.23
CA SER A 80 6.65 8.49 -20.41
C SER A 80 6.22 7.52 -19.32
N GLY A 81 7.06 6.49 -19.07
CA GLY A 81 6.76 5.45 -18.09
C GLY A 81 5.95 4.26 -18.62
N ARG A 82 5.42 4.33 -19.83
CA ARG A 82 4.88 3.14 -20.50
C ARG A 82 6.02 2.26 -20.98
N PHE A 83 5.81 0.96 -20.98
CA PHE A 83 6.89 0.03 -21.32
C PHE A 83 6.37 -1.18 -22.09
N LEU A 84 7.26 -1.79 -22.87
CA LEU A 84 7.03 -3.09 -23.50
C LEU A 84 8.13 -4.06 -23.07
N VAL A 85 7.75 -5.31 -22.89
CA VAL A 85 8.67 -6.42 -22.63
C VAL A 85 8.47 -7.45 -23.72
N SER A 86 9.54 -7.83 -24.43
CA SER A 86 9.54 -8.98 -25.34
C SER A 86 10.40 -10.11 -24.76
N ALA A 87 10.56 -11.20 -25.51
CA ALA A 87 11.45 -12.29 -25.13
C ALA A 87 12.90 -11.80 -24.93
N GLU A 88 13.35 -10.83 -25.71
CA GLU A 88 14.75 -10.42 -25.78
C GLU A 88 15.01 -9.07 -25.10
N GLU A 89 14.11 -8.10 -25.20
CA GLU A 89 14.37 -6.74 -24.75
C GLU A 89 13.22 -6.14 -23.90
N VAL A 90 13.57 -5.06 -23.21
CA VAL A 90 12.64 -4.16 -22.54
C VAL A 90 12.72 -2.81 -23.24
N VAL A 91 11.59 -2.27 -23.64
CA VAL A 91 11.47 -0.93 -24.23
C VAL A 91 10.76 -0.03 -23.23
N LEU A 92 11.41 1.05 -22.83
CA LEU A 92 10.83 2.07 -21.94
C LEU A 92 10.57 3.33 -22.73
N LEU A 93 9.33 3.80 -22.74
CA LEU A 93 8.94 5.03 -23.40
C LEU A 93 9.26 6.21 -22.48
N ALA A 94 10.06 7.15 -22.98
CA ALA A 94 10.41 8.37 -22.26
C ALA A 94 10.58 9.52 -23.24
N ASP A 95 9.94 10.65 -22.98
CA ASP A 95 10.17 11.86 -23.77
C ASP A 95 11.44 12.62 -23.31
N SER A 96 11.72 13.76 -23.93
CA SER A 96 12.93 14.52 -23.67
C SER A 96 13.12 14.94 -22.20
N ARG A 97 12.03 15.08 -21.44
CA ARG A 97 12.05 15.47 -20.01
C ARG A 97 12.61 14.38 -19.13
N TYR A 98 12.32 13.11 -19.45
CA TYR A 98 12.64 11.94 -18.64
C TYR A 98 13.77 11.09 -19.20
N ARG A 99 14.24 11.34 -20.43
CA ARG A 99 15.23 10.52 -21.14
C ARG A 99 16.51 10.27 -20.33
N LEU A 100 17.07 11.30 -19.71
CA LEU A 100 18.30 11.16 -18.91
C LEU A 100 18.06 10.31 -17.67
N GLN A 101 16.95 10.53 -16.97
CA GLN A 101 16.56 9.78 -15.81
C GLN A 101 16.30 8.30 -16.16
N ALA A 102 15.53 8.03 -17.22
CA ALA A 102 15.24 6.69 -17.69
C ALA A 102 16.52 5.92 -18.07
N THR A 103 17.47 6.57 -18.75
CA THR A 103 18.76 5.96 -19.10
C THR A 103 19.57 5.58 -17.84
N ALA A 104 19.55 6.42 -16.84
CA ALA A 104 20.28 6.16 -15.59
C ALA A 104 19.62 5.08 -14.72
N GLN A 105 18.29 5.08 -14.62
CA GLN A 105 17.55 4.19 -13.73
C GLN A 105 17.23 2.81 -14.35
N ALA A 106 17.13 2.74 -15.68
CA ALA A 106 16.82 1.51 -16.41
C ALA A 106 17.92 1.14 -17.43
N PRO A 107 19.17 0.90 -16.99
CA PRO A 107 20.31 0.73 -17.90
C PRO A 107 20.22 -0.48 -18.84
N GLY A 108 19.31 -1.42 -18.56
CA GLY A 108 19.06 -2.59 -19.42
C GLY A 108 17.91 -2.41 -20.41
N ALA A 109 17.23 -1.26 -20.43
CA ALA A 109 16.12 -0.99 -21.32
C ALA A 109 16.54 -0.16 -22.52
N ARG A 110 15.94 -0.44 -23.69
CA ARG A 110 15.98 0.47 -24.83
C ARG A 110 15.04 1.65 -24.54
N ILE A 111 15.60 2.85 -24.49
CA ILE A 111 14.80 4.05 -24.26
C ILE A 111 14.28 4.55 -25.60
N GLU A 112 12.96 4.46 -25.78
CA GLU A 112 12.29 4.97 -26.97
C GLU A 112 11.80 6.39 -26.71
N ASN A 113 12.29 7.33 -27.53
CA ASN A 113 11.87 8.73 -27.43
C ASN A 113 10.46 8.88 -27.99
N THR A 114 9.50 9.25 -27.14
CA THR A 114 8.10 9.32 -27.52
C THR A 114 7.70 10.74 -27.86
N THR A 115 6.86 10.86 -28.88
CA THR A 115 5.98 12.01 -29.07
C THR A 115 4.73 11.83 -28.19
N TYR A 116 3.88 12.84 -28.15
CA TYR A 116 2.62 12.78 -27.36
C TYR A 116 1.58 11.79 -27.94
N ASP A 117 1.80 11.23 -29.12
CA ASP A 117 0.85 10.33 -29.80
C ASP A 117 1.40 8.90 -29.84
N LEU A 118 1.00 8.08 -28.85
CA LEU A 118 1.35 6.65 -28.81
C LEU A 118 0.81 5.86 -30.01
N PRO A 119 -0.47 6.02 -30.44
CA PRO A 119 -0.97 5.31 -31.61
C PRO A 119 -0.15 5.54 -32.89
N ALA A 120 0.42 6.73 -33.08
CA ALA A 120 1.26 7.02 -34.26
C ALA A 120 2.57 6.25 -34.28
N ILE A 121 3.17 5.98 -33.13
CA ILE A 121 4.45 5.24 -33.02
C ILE A 121 4.21 3.73 -32.81
N TRP A 122 3.01 3.32 -32.43
CA TRP A 122 2.67 1.95 -32.08
C TRP A 122 3.01 0.90 -33.16
N PRO A 123 2.68 1.11 -34.44
CA PRO A 123 3.00 0.15 -35.50
C PRO A 123 4.52 -0.12 -35.60
N ASN A 124 5.34 0.93 -35.45
CA ASN A 124 6.78 0.78 -35.49
C ASN A 124 7.33 0.07 -34.26
N LEU A 125 6.77 0.34 -33.09
CA LEU A 125 7.14 -0.33 -31.83
C LEU A 125 6.89 -1.83 -31.90
N VAL A 126 5.67 -2.25 -32.22
CA VAL A 126 5.32 -3.68 -32.27
C VAL A 126 6.08 -4.40 -33.39
N LYS A 127 6.28 -3.73 -34.52
CA LYS A 127 7.09 -4.27 -35.61
C LYS A 127 8.57 -4.45 -35.21
N SER A 128 9.16 -3.50 -34.48
CA SER A 128 10.55 -3.61 -34.01
C SER A 128 10.76 -4.77 -33.05
N LEU A 129 9.71 -5.18 -32.34
CA LEU A 129 9.69 -6.34 -31.44
C LEU A 129 9.30 -7.64 -32.15
N GLY A 130 8.94 -7.60 -33.44
CA GLY A 130 8.39 -8.74 -34.15
C GLY A 130 7.05 -9.23 -33.62
N ALA A 131 6.34 -8.40 -32.85
CA ALA A 131 5.16 -8.80 -32.10
C ALA A 131 3.91 -8.84 -33.00
N ARG A 132 3.18 -9.94 -32.94
CA ARG A 132 1.86 -10.14 -33.56
C ARG A 132 0.75 -10.27 -32.54
N ARG A 133 1.09 -10.70 -31.31
CA ARG A 133 0.19 -10.83 -30.18
C ARG A 133 0.79 -10.10 -28.99
N VAL A 134 0.09 -9.09 -28.48
CA VAL A 134 0.57 -8.25 -27.38
C VAL A 134 -0.37 -8.33 -26.20
N ALA A 135 0.13 -8.80 -25.06
CA ALA A 135 -0.58 -8.75 -23.79
C ALA A 135 -0.60 -7.29 -23.28
N VAL A 136 -1.75 -6.80 -22.88
CA VAL A 136 -1.98 -5.41 -22.48
C VAL A 136 -2.56 -5.37 -21.06
N GLU A 137 -2.10 -4.45 -20.22
CA GLU A 137 -2.68 -4.20 -18.88
C GLU A 137 -4.11 -3.69 -18.98
N ALA A 138 -5.06 -4.60 -19.26
CA ALA A 138 -6.44 -4.28 -19.60
C ALA A 138 -7.19 -3.52 -18.50
N ALA A 139 -6.85 -3.76 -17.22
CA ALA A 139 -7.45 -3.07 -16.09
C ALA A 139 -7.15 -1.56 -16.03
N LEU A 140 -6.14 -1.08 -16.75
CA LEU A 140 -5.66 0.30 -16.70
C LEU A 140 -5.68 1.00 -18.06
N VAL A 141 -5.50 0.24 -19.14
CA VAL A 141 -5.60 0.79 -20.50
C VAL A 141 -7.05 1.18 -20.76
N SER A 142 -7.29 2.48 -21.04
CA SER A 142 -8.64 2.93 -21.35
C SER A 142 -9.17 2.25 -22.60
N HIS A 143 -10.49 2.05 -22.66
CA HIS A 143 -11.14 1.51 -23.86
C HIS A 143 -10.81 2.32 -25.13
N GLN A 144 -10.69 3.65 -25.01
CA GLN A 144 -10.27 4.51 -26.10
C GLN A 144 -8.86 4.17 -26.59
N LEU A 145 -7.89 4.09 -25.66
CA LEU A 145 -6.51 3.76 -26.04
C LEU A 145 -6.41 2.38 -26.66
N TRP A 146 -7.10 1.38 -26.09
CA TRP A 146 -7.17 0.03 -26.67
C TRP A 146 -7.63 0.08 -28.12
N GLY A 147 -8.77 0.74 -28.40
CA GLY A 147 -9.30 0.87 -29.76
C GLY A 147 -8.35 1.63 -30.71
N GLN A 148 -7.64 2.63 -30.23
CA GLN A 148 -6.64 3.38 -31.02
C GLN A 148 -5.43 2.52 -31.36
N LEU A 149 -4.91 1.72 -30.43
CA LEU A 149 -3.79 0.81 -30.67
C LEU A 149 -4.18 -0.29 -31.65
N GLN A 150 -5.37 -0.87 -31.48
CA GLN A 150 -5.90 -1.87 -32.42
C GLN A 150 -6.11 -1.32 -33.83
N ALA A 151 -6.61 -0.08 -33.95
CA ALA A 151 -6.78 0.58 -35.26
C ALA A 151 -5.44 0.97 -35.91
N ALA A 152 -4.45 1.33 -35.11
CA ALA A 152 -3.11 1.72 -35.59
C ALA A 152 -2.31 0.53 -36.12
N ALA A 153 -2.48 -0.66 -35.56
CA ALA A 153 -1.82 -1.90 -35.99
C ALA A 153 -2.85 -3.05 -36.06
N PRO A 154 -3.72 -3.08 -37.08
CA PRO A 154 -4.82 -4.05 -37.16
C PRO A 154 -4.36 -5.51 -37.34
N GLU A 155 -3.11 -5.73 -37.77
CA GLU A 155 -2.47 -7.04 -37.87
C GLU A 155 -1.96 -7.59 -36.53
N VAL A 156 -1.99 -6.77 -35.46
CA VAL A 156 -1.55 -7.15 -34.12
C VAL A 156 -2.77 -7.45 -33.26
N GLU A 157 -2.84 -8.65 -32.70
CA GLU A 157 -3.85 -9.03 -31.73
C GLU A 157 -3.50 -8.47 -30.34
N LEU A 158 -4.40 -7.72 -29.73
CA LEU A 158 -4.28 -7.29 -28.33
C LEU A 158 -4.97 -8.30 -27.42
N VAL A 159 -4.25 -8.82 -26.43
CA VAL A 159 -4.71 -9.83 -25.49
C VAL A 159 -4.77 -9.22 -24.09
N GLU A 160 -5.83 -9.46 -23.33
CA GLU A 160 -5.94 -8.95 -21.96
C GLU A 160 -4.94 -9.65 -21.02
N ALA A 161 -4.14 -8.84 -20.28
CA ALA A 161 -3.32 -9.30 -19.18
C ALA A 161 -3.86 -8.71 -17.87
N VAL A 162 -4.38 -9.59 -17.01
CA VAL A 162 -4.94 -9.19 -15.72
C VAL A 162 -4.20 -9.93 -14.60
N GLY A 163 -3.65 -9.20 -13.65
CA GLY A 163 -3.03 -9.77 -12.46
C GLY A 163 -1.65 -10.43 -12.68
N TRP A 164 -1.04 -10.30 -13.86
CA TRP A 164 0.21 -11.01 -14.19
C TRP A 164 1.39 -10.59 -13.32
N ILE A 165 1.57 -9.30 -13.12
CA ILE A 165 2.67 -8.75 -12.32
C ILE A 165 2.26 -8.64 -10.86
N GLU A 166 1.00 -8.34 -10.58
CA GLU A 166 0.45 -8.33 -9.24
C GLU A 166 0.66 -9.67 -8.51
N ALA A 167 0.49 -10.79 -9.21
CA ALA A 167 0.75 -12.12 -8.66
C ALA A 167 2.22 -12.36 -8.25
N ASP A 168 3.17 -11.68 -8.88
CA ASP A 168 4.58 -11.73 -8.47
C ASP A 168 4.86 -10.80 -7.28
N ARG A 169 4.22 -9.63 -7.25
CA ARG A 169 4.41 -8.61 -6.22
C ARG A 169 3.80 -8.98 -4.88
N VAL A 170 2.86 -9.92 -4.84
CA VAL A 170 2.25 -10.38 -3.59
C VAL A 170 3.27 -11.07 -2.68
N VAL A 171 4.23 -11.81 -3.24
CA VAL A 171 5.34 -12.43 -2.50
C VAL A 171 6.50 -11.45 -2.43
N LYS A 172 6.74 -10.92 -1.24
CA LYS A 172 7.73 -9.86 -1.04
C LYS A 172 9.17 -10.39 -0.99
N GLU A 173 10.06 -9.73 -1.70
CA GLU A 173 11.51 -9.95 -1.59
C GLU A 173 12.05 -9.30 -0.29
N PRO A 174 13.20 -9.75 0.24
CA PRO A 174 13.74 -9.20 1.49
C PRO A 174 13.92 -7.68 1.47
N ALA A 175 14.42 -7.11 0.37
CA ALA A 175 14.63 -5.68 0.23
C ALA A 175 13.31 -4.88 0.15
N GLU A 176 12.23 -5.48 -0.34
CA GLU A 176 10.90 -4.86 -0.30
C GLU A 176 10.38 -4.77 1.13
N ILE A 177 10.53 -5.85 1.91
CA ILE A 177 10.13 -5.90 3.32
C ILE A 177 10.93 -4.87 4.14
N GLU A 178 12.24 -4.73 3.89
CA GLU A 178 13.06 -3.73 4.57
C GLU A 178 12.58 -2.30 4.32
N ARG A 179 12.18 -1.97 3.08
CA ARG A 179 11.63 -0.66 2.72
C ARG A 179 10.28 -0.39 3.40
N ILE A 180 9.39 -1.39 3.40
CA ILE A 180 8.09 -1.27 4.08
C ILE A 180 8.32 -1.05 5.58
N ARG A 181 9.24 -1.79 6.20
CA ARG A 181 9.62 -1.59 7.61
C ARG A 181 10.16 -0.19 7.87
N ALA A 182 10.99 0.33 6.98
CA ALA A 182 11.51 1.70 7.09
C ALA A 182 10.39 2.75 6.97
N ALA A 183 9.42 2.53 6.07
CA ALA A 183 8.25 3.39 5.95
C ALA A 183 7.38 3.36 7.22
N CYS A 184 7.16 2.17 7.81
CA CYS A 184 6.47 2.03 9.09
C CYS A 184 7.20 2.79 10.22
N ALA A 185 8.52 2.67 10.31
CA ALA A 185 9.29 3.36 11.33
C ALA A 185 9.21 4.90 11.21
N VAL A 186 9.17 5.43 9.99
CA VAL A 186 8.94 6.88 9.76
C VAL A 186 7.54 7.27 10.24
N ALA A 187 6.51 6.48 9.91
CA ALA A 187 5.12 6.73 10.32
C ALA A 187 4.98 6.68 11.87
N ASP A 188 5.54 5.66 12.53
CA ASP A 188 5.54 5.53 13.98
C ASP A 188 6.16 6.76 14.66
N ARG A 189 7.33 7.21 14.20
CA ARG A 189 8.02 8.39 14.71
C ARG A 189 7.23 9.67 14.52
N ALA A 190 6.61 9.83 13.36
CA ALA A 190 5.81 10.99 13.03
C ALA A 190 4.60 11.11 13.96
N LEU A 191 3.85 10.01 14.15
CA LEU A 191 2.71 10.02 15.07
C LEU A 191 3.16 10.27 16.52
N ALA A 192 4.26 9.65 16.95
CA ALA A 192 4.82 9.89 18.29
C ALA A 192 5.19 11.36 18.54
N SER A 193 5.61 12.10 17.51
CA SER A 193 5.83 13.54 17.58
C SER A 193 4.51 14.30 17.72
N ILE A 194 3.49 13.93 16.97
CA ILE A 194 2.19 14.63 16.91
C ILE A 194 1.37 14.43 18.19
N VAL A 195 1.26 13.22 18.71
CA VAL A 195 0.43 12.94 19.91
C VAL A 195 0.84 13.78 21.13
N ARG A 196 2.08 14.22 21.19
CA ARG A 196 2.61 15.11 22.25
C ARG A 196 2.18 16.57 22.10
N ARG A 197 1.68 16.95 20.92
CA ARG A 197 1.30 18.33 20.55
C ARG A 197 -0.19 18.52 20.38
N VAL A 198 -0.98 17.44 20.39
CA VAL A 198 -2.45 17.53 20.28
C VAL A 198 -3.00 18.33 21.44
N ARG A 199 -3.87 19.29 21.16
CA ARG A 199 -4.58 20.13 22.14
C ARG A 199 -6.04 20.31 21.69
N PRO A 200 -6.99 20.36 22.62
CA PRO A 200 -8.36 20.77 22.30
C PRO A 200 -8.39 22.12 21.59
N GLY A 201 -9.30 22.28 20.63
CA GLY A 201 -9.43 23.48 19.80
C GLY A 201 -8.58 23.49 18.54
N GLN A 202 -7.63 22.56 18.38
CA GLN A 202 -6.96 22.39 17.07
C GLN A 202 -7.93 21.76 16.06
N THR A 203 -7.79 22.10 14.80
CA THR A 203 -8.59 21.52 13.72
C THR A 203 -7.97 20.24 13.18
N GLU A 204 -8.79 19.37 12.61
CA GLU A 204 -8.35 18.15 11.89
C GLU A 204 -7.28 18.49 10.85
N ARG A 205 -7.49 19.60 10.08
CA ARG A 205 -6.56 20.03 9.05
C ARG A 205 -5.21 20.49 9.60
N GLU A 206 -5.19 21.23 10.70
CA GLU A 206 -3.93 21.64 11.36
C GLU A 206 -3.12 20.42 11.81
N LEU A 207 -3.78 19.43 12.39
CA LEU A 207 -3.11 18.20 12.85
C LEU A 207 -2.64 17.33 11.68
N ALA A 208 -3.44 17.21 10.61
CA ALA A 208 -3.04 16.48 9.41
C ALA A 208 -1.81 17.13 8.75
N MET A 209 -1.80 18.46 8.61
CA MET A 209 -0.64 19.20 8.06
C MET A 209 0.61 19.05 8.94
N ALA A 210 0.44 19.07 10.26
CA ALA A 210 1.55 18.85 11.18
C ALA A 210 2.11 17.42 11.06
N LEU A 211 1.24 16.41 10.91
CA LEU A 211 1.65 15.01 10.70
C LEU A 211 2.37 14.83 9.35
N GLU A 212 1.84 15.42 8.26
CA GLU A 212 2.52 15.41 6.96
C GLU A 212 3.93 16.02 7.06
N TRP A 213 4.08 17.13 7.75
CA TRP A 213 5.39 17.75 7.99
C TRP A 213 6.35 16.79 8.69
N GLU A 214 5.91 16.12 9.76
CA GLU A 214 6.75 15.15 10.50
C GLU A 214 7.13 13.94 9.61
N ILE A 215 6.22 13.45 8.78
CA ILE A 215 6.50 12.34 7.85
C ILE A 215 7.57 12.75 6.84
N ARG A 216 7.37 13.89 6.14
CA ARG A 216 8.30 14.36 5.10
C ARG A 216 9.67 14.72 5.66
N THR A 217 9.73 15.41 6.78
CA THR A 217 11.00 15.77 7.43
C THR A 217 11.63 14.61 8.19
N GLY A 218 10.85 13.57 8.49
CA GLY A 218 11.25 12.36 9.19
C GLY A 218 11.94 11.30 8.31
N GLY A 219 12.13 11.56 7.00
CA GLY A 219 12.86 10.68 6.08
C GLY A 219 12.02 9.94 5.06
N ALA A 220 10.73 10.25 4.95
CA ALA A 220 9.90 9.78 3.84
C ALA A 220 10.16 10.57 2.56
N ASP A 221 10.03 9.91 1.42
CA ASP A 221 10.10 10.56 0.10
C ASP A 221 8.76 11.24 -0.23
N ALA A 222 7.65 10.65 0.21
CA ALA A 222 6.30 11.21 0.08
C ALA A 222 5.36 10.62 1.16
N LEU A 223 4.11 11.09 1.19
CA LEU A 223 3.03 10.36 1.85
C LEU A 223 2.68 9.10 1.06
N ALA A 224 2.24 8.04 1.75
CA ALA A 224 1.70 6.85 1.08
C ALA A 224 0.35 7.17 0.39
N PHE A 225 -0.46 8.00 1.04
CA PHE A 225 -1.78 8.48 0.59
C PHE A 225 -2.17 9.74 1.37
N GLY A 226 -3.32 10.33 1.04
CA GLY A 226 -3.84 11.50 1.77
C GLY A 226 -4.21 11.16 3.22
N ILE A 227 -3.69 11.92 4.17
CA ILE A 227 -3.92 11.70 5.60
C ILE A 227 -5.40 11.88 5.93
N ALA A 228 -6.02 10.91 6.61
CA ALA A 228 -7.25 11.11 7.35
C ALA A 228 -6.91 11.47 8.80
N CYS A 229 -7.38 12.61 9.27
CA CYS A 229 -7.33 13.06 10.65
C CYS A 229 -8.73 13.51 11.00
N LEU A 230 -9.47 12.70 11.78
CA LEU A 230 -10.90 12.79 11.93
C LEU A 230 -11.29 12.84 13.41
N ALA A 231 -12.01 13.90 13.83
CA ALA A 231 -12.38 14.14 15.21
C ALA A 231 -13.85 13.82 15.49
N GLY A 232 -14.13 13.15 16.60
CA GLY A 232 -15.49 12.89 17.08
C GLY A 232 -16.36 12.15 16.07
N SER A 233 -17.45 12.75 15.62
CA SER A 233 -18.38 12.14 14.65
C SER A 233 -17.79 11.96 13.25
N ASN A 234 -16.78 12.75 12.86
CA ASN A 234 -16.14 12.59 11.57
C ASN A 234 -15.33 11.28 11.50
N ALA A 235 -14.89 10.74 12.64
CA ALA A 235 -14.24 9.42 12.69
C ALA A 235 -15.15 8.29 12.21
N ALA A 236 -16.48 8.51 12.12
CA ALA A 236 -17.41 7.56 11.52
C ALA A 236 -17.33 7.49 9.99
N LEU A 237 -16.49 8.32 9.36
CA LEU A 237 -16.27 8.31 7.90
C LEU A 237 -15.00 7.51 7.58
N PRO A 238 -15.08 6.25 7.12
CA PRO A 238 -13.89 5.40 6.91
C PRO A 238 -12.84 6.04 5.99
N HIS A 239 -13.27 6.79 4.96
CA HIS A 239 -12.43 7.52 4.01
C HIS A 239 -12.65 9.06 4.11
N GLY A 240 -12.84 9.57 5.34
CA GLY A 240 -13.02 10.98 5.57
C GLY A 240 -11.75 11.79 5.28
N SER A 241 -11.91 13.05 4.89
CA SER A 241 -10.81 13.99 4.72
C SER A 241 -10.81 15.05 5.83
N PRO A 242 -9.63 15.52 6.27
CA PRO A 242 -9.52 16.51 7.33
C PRO A 242 -10.27 17.80 6.99
N SER A 243 -11.10 18.24 7.93
CA SER A 243 -11.93 19.43 7.83
C SER A 243 -11.46 20.57 8.77
N SER A 244 -12.28 21.59 8.92
CA SER A 244 -12.13 22.62 9.95
C SER A 244 -12.76 22.24 11.30
N SER A 245 -13.22 21.00 11.46
CA SER A 245 -13.74 20.50 12.73
C SER A 245 -12.65 20.50 13.79
N GLU A 246 -13.02 20.97 14.99
CA GLU A 246 -12.09 21.05 16.11
C GLU A 246 -12.09 19.79 16.97
N VAL A 247 -10.96 19.52 17.56
CA VAL A 247 -10.74 18.45 18.53
C VAL A 247 -11.30 18.87 19.89
N HIS A 248 -12.18 18.04 20.46
CA HIS A 248 -12.84 18.31 21.74
C HIS A 248 -12.58 17.23 22.80
N VAL A 249 -12.44 17.64 24.05
CA VAL A 249 -12.30 16.72 25.19
C VAL A 249 -13.47 15.74 25.25
N GLY A 250 -13.20 14.48 25.58
CA GLY A 250 -14.17 13.39 25.64
C GLY A 250 -14.54 12.79 24.29
N ARG A 251 -13.84 13.16 23.20
CA ARG A 251 -14.06 12.63 21.85
C ARG A 251 -12.85 11.87 21.36
N VAL A 252 -13.08 11.02 20.37
CA VAL A 252 -12.01 10.31 19.65
C VAL A 252 -11.32 11.24 18.65
N LEU A 253 -10.09 10.90 18.34
CA LEU A 253 -9.29 11.48 17.24
C LEU A 253 -8.64 10.31 16.49
N LEU A 254 -9.13 10.03 15.29
CA LEU A 254 -8.61 8.98 14.42
C LEU A 254 -7.60 9.57 13.45
N PHE A 255 -6.42 8.96 13.39
CA PHE A 255 -5.43 9.18 12.32
C PHE A 255 -5.32 7.92 11.48
N ASP A 256 -5.42 8.07 10.16
CA ASP A 256 -5.12 7.05 9.18
C ASP A 256 -4.17 7.67 8.15
N PHE A 257 -2.97 7.11 8.03
CA PHE A 257 -1.87 7.71 7.30
C PHE A 257 -0.75 6.71 7.03
N GLY A 258 0.08 7.05 6.06
CA GLY A 258 1.27 6.27 5.76
C GLY A 258 2.41 7.12 5.20
N ALA A 259 3.63 6.61 5.34
CA ALA A 259 4.84 7.15 4.73
C ALA A 259 5.22 6.33 3.50
N MET A 260 5.88 6.96 2.53
CA MET A 260 6.51 6.29 1.41
C MET A 260 8.03 6.42 1.52
N VAL A 261 8.73 5.29 1.50
CA VAL A 261 10.20 5.22 1.53
C VAL A 261 10.69 4.38 0.36
N ASP A 262 11.48 4.99 -0.49
CA ASP A 262 11.99 4.38 -1.73
C ASP A 262 10.87 3.62 -2.48
N GLY A 263 9.71 4.32 -2.65
CA GLY A 263 8.50 3.89 -3.36
C GLY A 263 7.64 2.85 -2.64
N TYR A 264 8.09 2.30 -1.51
CA TYR A 264 7.32 1.36 -0.70
C TYR A 264 6.57 2.09 0.40
N ARG A 265 5.36 1.66 0.65
CA ARG A 265 4.38 2.37 1.48
C ARG A 265 4.19 1.68 2.82
N SER A 266 3.92 2.48 3.84
CA SER A 266 3.32 2.03 5.10
C SER A 266 1.87 2.47 5.16
N ASP A 267 1.14 1.83 6.07
CA ASP A 267 -0.24 2.11 6.41
C ASP A 267 -0.47 1.90 7.89
N MET A 268 -1.13 2.83 8.57
CA MET A 268 -1.41 2.73 9.98
C MET A 268 -2.60 3.60 10.39
N THR A 269 -3.57 3.00 11.05
CA THR A 269 -4.63 3.73 11.75
C THR A 269 -4.46 3.63 13.25
N ARG A 270 -4.61 4.77 13.93
CA ARG A 270 -4.73 4.85 15.39
C ARG A 270 -5.88 5.74 15.78
N THR A 271 -6.72 5.25 16.67
CA THR A 271 -7.78 6.05 17.32
C THR A 271 -7.34 6.42 18.73
N LEU A 272 -7.26 7.70 19.00
CA LEU A 272 -6.82 8.29 20.25
C LEU A 272 -8.01 8.90 20.98
N PHE A 273 -7.88 9.16 22.29
CA PHE A 273 -8.90 9.85 23.08
C PHE A 273 -8.37 11.21 23.54
N ILE A 274 -9.22 12.22 23.40
CA ILE A 274 -8.92 13.56 23.89
C ILE A 274 -9.39 13.68 25.34
N GLY A 275 -8.43 13.69 26.27
CA GLY A 275 -8.74 13.59 27.69
C GLY A 275 -9.32 12.22 28.05
N GLU A 276 -10.13 12.14 29.09
CA GLU A 276 -10.72 10.90 29.57
C GLU A 276 -11.69 10.30 28.54
N PRO A 277 -11.52 9.01 28.16
CA PRO A 277 -12.42 8.34 27.22
C PRO A 277 -13.86 8.27 27.74
N ASN A 278 -14.84 8.57 26.90
CA ASN A 278 -16.21 8.24 27.28
C ASN A 278 -16.44 6.71 27.24
N PRO A 279 -17.29 6.17 28.12
CA PRO A 279 -17.43 4.71 28.28
C PRO A 279 -17.88 3.98 27.01
N ARG A 280 -18.71 4.60 26.17
CA ARG A 280 -19.18 4.00 24.92
C ARG A 280 -18.03 3.83 23.92
N ASP A 281 -17.27 4.90 23.69
CA ASP A 281 -16.20 4.87 22.71
C ASP A 281 -15.04 3.98 23.16
N ALA A 282 -14.80 3.90 24.48
CA ALA A 282 -13.84 2.96 25.06
C ALA A 282 -14.28 1.50 24.85
N ALA A 283 -15.58 1.19 25.05
CA ALA A 283 -16.12 -0.15 24.81
C ALA A 283 -16.00 -0.55 23.32
N ILE A 284 -16.28 0.37 22.38
CA ILE A 284 -16.09 0.14 20.94
C ILE A 284 -14.61 -0.13 20.64
N TYR A 285 -13.71 0.64 21.24
CA TYR A 285 -12.26 0.45 21.07
C TYR A 285 -11.82 -0.95 21.49
N GLU A 286 -12.29 -1.44 22.64
CA GLU A 286 -11.96 -2.78 23.12
C GLU A 286 -12.47 -3.88 22.18
N ILE A 287 -13.66 -3.71 21.58
CA ILE A 287 -14.18 -4.65 20.58
C ILE A 287 -13.30 -4.67 19.33
N VAL A 288 -12.91 -3.49 18.81
CA VAL A 288 -12.04 -3.39 17.63
C VAL A 288 -10.67 -3.97 17.91
N ALA A 289 -10.07 -3.69 19.07
CA ALA A 289 -8.79 -4.28 19.47
C ALA A 289 -8.88 -5.82 19.55
N ALA A 290 -9.94 -6.36 20.16
CA ALA A 290 -10.17 -7.81 20.21
C ALA A 290 -10.37 -8.42 18.82
N ALA A 291 -11.01 -7.71 17.90
CA ALA A 291 -11.18 -8.16 16.51
C ALA A 291 -9.83 -8.22 15.76
N GLN A 292 -8.97 -7.22 15.93
CA GLN A 292 -7.62 -7.23 15.36
C GLN A 292 -6.82 -8.41 15.91
N ASP A 293 -6.84 -8.60 17.24
CA ASP A 293 -6.12 -9.71 17.89
C ASP A 293 -6.63 -11.07 17.42
N ALA A 294 -7.94 -11.23 17.17
CA ALA A 294 -8.52 -12.48 16.67
C ALA A 294 -7.99 -12.84 15.26
N SER A 295 -7.90 -11.86 14.35
CA SER A 295 -7.33 -12.06 13.03
C SER A 295 -5.84 -12.43 13.13
N ILE A 296 -5.05 -11.72 13.93
CA ILE A 296 -3.63 -12.01 14.14
C ILE A 296 -3.44 -13.38 14.78
N ALA A 297 -4.24 -13.75 15.78
CA ALA A 297 -4.16 -15.07 16.42
C ALA A 297 -4.45 -16.22 15.44
N ARG A 298 -5.36 -16.02 14.46
CA ARG A 298 -5.64 -16.99 13.39
C ARG A 298 -4.41 -17.20 12.49
N LEU A 299 -3.71 -16.11 12.16
CA LEU A 299 -2.46 -16.14 11.38
C LEU A 299 -1.31 -16.82 12.16
N ASP A 300 -1.15 -16.47 13.43
CA ASP A 300 -0.14 -17.05 14.32
C ASP A 300 -0.32 -18.56 14.50
N SER A 301 -1.58 -19.02 14.66
CA SER A 301 -1.89 -20.45 14.77
C SER A 301 -1.43 -21.22 13.52
N ALA A 302 -1.55 -20.62 12.34
CA ALA A 302 -1.08 -21.23 11.10
C ALA A 302 0.45 -21.28 11.02
N LEU A 303 1.13 -20.23 11.49
CA LEU A 303 2.61 -20.18 11.50
C LEU A 303 3.21 -21.19 12.49
N ARG A 304 2.55 -21.42 13.62
CA ARG A 304 2.95 -22.47 14.57
C ARG A 304 2.61 -23.89 14.11
N GLY A 305 1.84 -24.03 13.04
CA GLY A 305 1.39 -25.33 12.53
C GLY A 305 0.18 -25.91 13.26
N ASP A 306 -0.46 -25.13 14.14
CA ASP A 306 -1.67 -25.55 14.88
C ASP A 306 -2.89 -25.64 13.96
N GLN A 307 -2.91 -24.87 12.87
CA GLN A 307 -3.96 -24.82 11.87
C GLN A 307 -3.40 -24.66 10.45
N THR A 308 -4.23 -24.92 9.45
CA THR A 308 -3.89 -24.66 8.04
C THR A 308 -3.68 -23.18 7.79
N VAL A 309 -2.86 -22.83 6.78
CA VAL A 309 -2.69 -21.45 6.32
C VAL A 309 -4.06 -20.91 5.88
N PRO A 310 -4.53 -19.78 6.45
CA PRO A 310 -5.82 -19.22 6.08
C PRO A 310 -5.77 -18.58 4.71
N SER A 311 -6.94 -18.50 4.09
CA SER A 311 -7.19 -17.56 3.01
C SER A 311 -7.39 -16.14 3.57
N GLY A 312 -7.39 -15.13 2.67
CA GLY A 312 -7.73 -13.77 3.08
C GLY A 312 -9.15 -13.65 3.64
N ARG A 313 -10.10 -14.45 3.11
CA ARG A 313 -11.48 -14.53 3.60
C ARG A 313 -11.55 -15.10 5.02
N GLU A 314 -10.77 -16.13 5.33
CA GLU A 314 -10.75 -16.72 6.68
C GLU A 314 -10.10 -15.79 7.72
N ALA A 315 -9.09 -15.02 7.33
CA ALA A 315 -8.49 -14.01 8.18
C ALA A 315 -9.46 -12.86 8.49
N ASP A 316 -10.24 -12.40 7.48
CA ASP A 316 -11.34 -11.44 7.66
C ASP A 316 -12.43 -12.01 8.59
N ALA A 317 -12.85 -13.25 8.38
CA ALA A 317 -13.91 -13.88 9.16
C ALA A 317 -13.57 -13.93 10.66
N ALA A 318 -12.30 -14.13 11.01
CA ALA A 318 -11.87 -14.16 12.42
C ALA A 318 -12.09 -12.81 13.13
N ALA A 319 -11.73 -11.69 12.51
CA ALA A 319 -11.98 -10.35 13.05
C ALA A 319 -13.47 -10.02 13.06
N ARG A 320 -14.14 -10.29 11.97
CA ARG A 320 -15.56 -9.99 11.77
C ARG A 320 -16.47 -10.70 12.77
N ALA A 321 -16.18 -11.95 13.09
CA ALA A 321 -16.95 -12.71 14.08
C ALA A 321 -16.97 -12.05 15.46
N VAL A 322 -15.89 -11.40 15.89
CA VAL A 322 -15.82 -10.66 17.15
C VAL A 322 -16.76 -9.44 17.12
N ILE A 323 -16.73 -8.68 16.04
CA ILE A 323 -17.54 -7.47 15.87
C ILE A 323 -19.03 -7.84 15.75
N GLU A 324 -19.38 -8.91 15.03
CA GLU A 324 -20.74 -9.42 14.89
C GLU A 324 -21.29 -9.93 16.21
N ALA A 325 -20.49 -10.68 16.98
CA ALA A 325 -20.88 -11.18 18.31
C ALA A 325 -21.14 -10.04 19.33
N ALA A 326 -20.47 -8.91 19.16
CA ALA A 326 -20.70 -7.69 19.95
C ALA A 326 -21.91 -6.86 19.46
N GLY A 327 -22.63 -7.29 18.41
CA GLY A 327 -23.81 -6.62 17.87
C GLY A 327 -23.51 -5.45 16.91
N HIS A 328 -22.26 -5.34 16.41
CA HIS A 328 -21.82 -4.26 15.53
C HIS A 328 -21.53 -4.71 14.09
N GLY A 329 -22.02 -5.86 13.65
CA GLY A 329 -21.75 -6.41 12.31
C GLY A 329 -22.12 -5.48 11.17
N GLU A 330 -23.21 -4.70 11.28
CA GLU A 330 -23.64 -3.72 10.27
C GLU A 330 -22.75 -2.45 10.24
N HIS A 331 -21.98 -2.22 11.31
CA HIS A 331 -21.08 -1.08 11.43
C HIS A 331 -19.64 -1.36 10.99
N PHE A 332 -19.37 -2.56 10.43
CA PHE A 332 -18.09 -2.95 9.84
C PHE A 332 -18.27 -3.27 8.35
N GLY A 333 -18.24 -2.23 7.53
CA GLY A 333 -18.62 -2.28 6.12
C GLY A 333 -17.51 -2.58 5.12
N HIS A 334 -16.24 -2.72 5.55
CA HIS A 334 -15.09 -2.98 4.66
C HIS A 334 -14.37 -4.30 5.00
N GLY A 335 -13.32 -4.63 4.27
CA GLY A 335 -12.46 -5.76 4.56
C GLY A 335 -11.58 -5.52 5.79
N THR A 336 -11.10 -6.61 6.38
CA THR A 336 -10.16 -6.52 7.51
C THR A 336 -8.76 -6.07 7.07
N GLY A 337 -8.44 -6.07 5.75
CA GLY A 337 -7.16 -5.59 5.28
C GLY A 337 -6.86 -5.86 3.81
N HIS A 338 -5.71 -5.37 3.39
CA HIS A 338 -5.19 -5.47 2.03
C HIS A 338 -3.67 -5.57 2.02
N GLY A 339 -3.12 -6.16 0.96
CA GLY A 339 -1.69 -6.15 0.71
C GLY A 339 -1.16 -4.73 0.48
N ILE A 340 0.11 -4.53 0.74
CA ILE A 340 0.82 -3.26 0.54
C ILE A 340 2.22 -3.49 -0.02
N GLY A 341 2.75 -2.49 -0.70
CA GLY A 341 4.09 -2.52 -1.26
C GLY A 341 4.40 -1.25 -2.05
N LEU A 342 4.56 -1.37 -3.34
CA LEU A 342 4.69 -0.22 -4.25
C LEU A 342 3.36 0.54 -4.42
N ALA A 343 2.22 -0.13 -4.25
CA ALA A 343 0.92 0.54 -4.13
C ALA A 343 0.38 0.38 -2.71
N THR A 344 -0.50 1.31 -2.29
CA THR A 344 -1.18 1.23 -0.98
C THR A 344 -2.07 -0.01 -0.94
N HIS A 345 -2.86 -0.24 -1.97
CA HIS A 345 -3.73 -1.40 -2.07
C HIS A 345 -3.20 -2.39 -3.10
N GLU A 346 -2.77 -3.56 -2.62
CA GLU A 346 -2.31 -4.68 -3.43
C GLU A 346 -2.97 -5.99 -2.97
N LEU A 347 -2.65 -7.09 -3.64
CA LEU A 347 -2.95 -8.42 -3.12
C LEU A 347 -2.02 -8.77 -1.93
N PRO A 348 -2.49 -9.59 -0.97
CA PRO A 348 -3.80 -10.24 -0.90
C PRO A 348 -4.88 -9.32 -0.35
N SER A 349 -6.16 -9.63 -0.60
CA SER A 349 -7.31 -8.97 0.05
C SER A 349 -7.79 -9.82 1.23
N LEU A 350 -7.87 -9.21 2.40
CA LEU A 350 -8.46 -9.81 3.61
C LEU A 350 -9.89 -9.29 3.73
N SER A 351 -10.84 -9.93 3.04
CA SER A 351 -12.22 -9.47 2.97
C SER A 351 -13.18 -10.63 2.65
N ARG A 352 -14.48 -10.39 2.80
CA ARG A 352 -15.53 -11.34 2.39
C ARG A 352 -15.42 -11.74 0.89
N ALA A 353 -14.91 -10.84 0.06
CA ALA A 353 -14.68 -11.06 -1.37
C ALA A 353 -13.25 -11.57 -1.67
N GLY A 354 -12.43 -11.77 -0.65
CA GLY A 354 -11.08 -12.30 -0.79
C GLY A 354 -11.06 -13.70 -1.42
N ALA A 355 -9.93 -14.06 -2.02
CA ALA A 355 -9.71 -15.39 -2.57
C ALA A 355 -9.79 -16.46 -1.49
N ASP A 356 -10.15 -17.68 -1.89
CA ASP A 356 -10.18 -18.86 -1.00
C ASP A 356 -8.80 -19.57 -0.94
N ASP A 357 -7.87 -19.16 -1.79
CA ASP A 357 -6.51 -19.70 -1.80
C ASP A 357 -5.76 -19.32 -0.52
N PRO A 358 -4.89 -20.20 -0.01
CA PRO A 358 -4.03 -19.90 1.13
C PRO A 358 -3.19 -18.65 0.90
N LEU A 359 -3.03 -17.83 1.95
CA LEU A 359 -2.19 -16.63 1.91
C LEU A 359 -0.78 -16.96 1.43
N PRO A 360 -0.23 -16.22 0.47
CA PRO A 360 1.15 -16.38 0.00
C PRO A 360 2.16 -16.00 1.10
N SER A 361 3.42 -16.45 0.95
CA SER A 361 4.46 -16.19 1.94
C SER A 361 5.86 -16.08 1.29
N PRO A 362 6.66 -15.07 1.66
CA PRO A 362 6.32 -13.98 2.59
C PRO A 362 5.43 -12.91 1.93
N THR A 363 4.49 -12.36 2.69
CA THR A 363 3.62 -11.27 2.23
C THR A 363 3.40 -10.25 3.35
N VAL A 364 3.10 -9.00 2.97
CA VAL A 364 2.78 -7.92 3.91
C VAL A 364 1.39 -7.39 3.59
N PHE A 365 0.58 -7.22 4.62
CA PHE A 365 -0.79 -6.71 4.49
C PHE A 365 -1.22 -5.99 5.78
N SER A 366 -2.28 -5.18 5.68
CA SER A 366 -2.92 -4.54 6.83
C SER A 366 -3.85 -5.51 7.58
N VAL A 367 -4.03 -5.25 8.88
CA VAL A 367 -5.08 -5.83 9.71
C VAL A 367 -5.77 -4.66 10.43
N GLU A 368 -6.92 -4.23 9.93
CA GLU A 368 -7.54 -2.93 10.20
C GLU A 368 -9.05 -2.99 10.49
N PRO A 369 -9.53 -3.86 11.38
CA PRO A 369 -10.96 -3.86 11.71
C PRO A 369 -11.40 -2.51 12.25
N GLY A 370 -12.66 -2.13 11.97
CA GLY A 370 -13.23 -0.87 12.44
C GLY A 370 -14.74 -0.96 12.73
N ILE A 371 -15.22 -0.10 13.59
CA ILE A 371 -16.64 0.11 13.89
C ILE A 371 -16.95 1.59 13.71
N TYR A 372 -17.96 1.88 12.87
CA TYR A 372 -18.35 3.25 12.51
C TYR A 372 -19.83 3.46 12.82
N LEU A 373 -20.11 4.35 13.78
CA LEU A 373 -21.47 4.71 14.16
C LEU A 373 -21.81 6.07 13.57
N ASP A 374 -22.62 6.07 12.53
CA ASP A 374 -22.98 7.25 11.73
C ASP A 374 -23.34 8.46 12.58
N GLY A 375 -22.65 9.58 12.34
CA GLY A 375 -22.86 10.84 13.06
C GLY A 375 -22.48 10.84 14.53
N VAL A 376 -21.88 9.76 15.03
CA VAL A 376 -21.58 9.57 16.46
C VAL A 376 -20.10 9.44 16.74
N THR A 377 -19.44 8.38 16.22
CA THR A 377 -18.04 8.04 16.47
C THR A 377 -17.55 6.96 15.51
N GLY A 378 -16.25 6.83 15.34
CA GLY A 378 -15.62 5.70 14.66
C GLY A 378 -14.32 5.31 15.34
N VAL A 379 -14.03 4.02 15.31
CA VAL A 379 -12.78 3.44 15.80
C VAL A 379 -12.23 2.49 14.77
N ARG A 380 -10.97 2.66 14.37
CA ARG A 380 -10.16 1.70 13.61
C ARG A 380 -8.81 1.57 14.28
N ILE A 381 -8.30 0.36 14.34
CA ILE A 381 -6.94 0.04 14.79
C ILE A 381 -6.33 -0.80 13.68
N GLU A 382 -5.22 -0.34 13.15
CA GLU A 382 -4.56 -0.94 12.01
C GLU A 382 -3.08 -1.12 12.22
N ASP A 383 -2.60 -2.31 11.91
CA ASP A 383 -1.17 -2.59 11.79
C ASP A 383 -0.85 -3.26 10.46
N LEU A 384 0.32 -2.95 9.92
CA LEU A 384 0.93 -3.76 8.89
C LEU A 384 1.62 -4.96 9.54
N VAL A 385 1.36 -6.14 8.98
CA VAL A 385 1.95 -7.39 9.44
C VAL A 385 2.70 -8.10 8.31
N LEU A 386 3.83 -8.69 8.64
CA LEU A 386 4.56 -9.63 7.79
C LEU A 386 4.12 -11.06 8.15
N PHE A 387 3.48 -11.73 7.19
CA PHE A 387 3.19 -13.16 7.25
C PHE A 387 4.30 -13.92 6.53
N ASP A 388 5.15 -14.62 7.28
CA ASP A 388 6.28 -15.38 6.75
C ASP A 388 6.31 -16.77 7.38
N ARG A 389 6.04 -17.81 6.59
CA ARG A 389 5.98 -19.22 7.02
C ARG A 389 7.30 -19.79 7.57
N ARG A 390 8.37 -19.02 7.54
CA ARG A 390 9.65 -19.34 8.19
C ARG A 390 9.70 -18.91 9.66
N ARG A 391 8.63 -18.28 10.16
CA ARG A 391 8.50 -17.74 11.51
C ARG A 391 7.37 -18.46 12.26
N ASP A 392 7.37 -18.33 13.58
CA ASP A 392 6.35 -18.92 14.46
C ASP A 392 5.20 -17.98 14.79
N ALA A 393 5.32 -16.71 14.41
CA ALA A 393 4.29 -15.67 14.58
C ALA A 393 4.44 -14.59 13.50
N VAL A 394 3.35 -13.87 13.21
CA VAL A 394 3.41 -12.68 12.38
C VAL A 394 4.27 -11.62 13.05
N GLU A 395 4.97 -10.83 12.25
CA GLU A 395 5.68 -9.67 12.74
C GLU A 395 4.86 -8.42 12.45
N ARG A 396 4.51 -7.67 13.50
CA ARG A 396 3.97 -6.31 13.31
C ARG A 396 5.09 -5.40 12.84
N LEU A 397 4.90 -4.73 11.71
CA LEU A 397 5.87 -3.79 11.14
C LEU A 397 5.63 -2.37 11.65
N THR A 398 4.39 -2.01 11.97
CA THR A 398 4.03 -0.79 12.71
C THR A 398 4.13 -1.09 14.21
N ASN A 399 4.77 -0.19 14.94
CA ASN A 399 5.11 -0.43 16.36
C ASN A 399 4.52 0.62 17.31
N PHE A 400 3.73 1.58 16.80
CA PHE A 400 3.01 2.50 17.64
C PHE A 400 1.97 1.75 18.49
N PRO A 401 1.84 2.05 19.81
CA PRO A 401 0.94 1.30 20.69
C PRO A 401 -0.50 1.21 20.19
N THR A 402 -1.13 0.04 20.45
CA THR A 402 -2.54 -0.24 20.15
C THR A 402 -3.41 -0.25 21.43
N ASP A 403 -2.86 0.13 22.58
CA ASP A 403 -3.62 0.38 23.80
C ASP A 403 -4.35 1.71 23.72
N ILE A 404 -5.37 1.90 24.59
CA ILE A 404 -6.06 3.19 24.70
C ILE A 404 -5.06 4.28 25.11
N LEU A 405 -4.86 5.24 24.24
CA LEU A 405 -3.96 6.37 24.44
C LEU A 405 -4.76 7.67 24.59
N THR A 406 -4.49 8.38 25.67
CA THR A 406 -5.10 9.69 25.98
C THR A 406 -4.13 10.81 25.64
N VAL A 407 -4.61 11.82 24.92
CA VAL A 407 -3.84 13.00 24.47
C VAL A 407 -4.57 14.31 24.81
N GLY A 408 -3.91 15.43 24.71
CA GLY A 408 -4.55 16.74 24.88
C GLY A 408 -4.87 17.14 26.32
N VAL A 409 -4.22 16.54 27.32
CA VAL A 409 -4.37 16.85 28.76
C VAL A 409 -3.15 17.59 29.28
#